data_c9c8a81e00d93c0c0d5bd8d8e5380eb8
#
_entry.id   c9c8a81e00d93c0c0d5bd8d8e5380eb8
#
_cell.length_a   1.000
_cell.length_b   1.000
_cell.length_c   1.000
_cell.angle_alpha   90.00
_cell.angle_beta   90.00
_cell.angle_gamma   90.00
#
_symmetry.space_group_name_H-M   'P 1'
#
loop_
_entity.id
_entity.type
_entity.pdbx_description
1 polymer ?
#
loop_
_entity_poly.entity_id
_entity_poly.type
_entity_poly.pdbx_seq_one_letter_code
_entity_poly.pdbx_strand_id
1 'polypeptide(L)'
;MKKIKTALISVSNKENLEPILRLLKKYKIRIISSGGTFKKIKSLKYECIEVSKFTQSKEILDGRVKTLHPKIHAGILNKRGNKNHFKDLKKNNYENIDLVIVNFYPFEETIKQTKNHDKIIENIDIGGPTMVRSAAKNYNDVVVITSPEYYKNFISELDGNKGFTSLEFRKKMSRIAFADIAYYDSLITNYFNKICKINFPKKKIFHGNLVEKLRYGENPHQEAAIYSKNDQLKLKQIHGKHLSYNNYNDIYAALTISKSLPKNTGTVIVKHANPCGISIKTDKLDSFKSALSCDPISAFGGIISCNFRIPKKIALELNKIFFEVIIANDFDKDALKILKSKKNLRIINSKNFTLNETFKSIANNDAMLIQSEDKDYFTKKDFKIVSKKKPNKKQLENLIFAFNVCRYVKSNAIVIAGNKSTLGIGSGQPSRLDSCNIAINKMKKFSNNKKDLVAASDAFFPFVDGIEKLVQAGISAIVQPSGSIRDKEIIKFANQTDTILLFSKTRHFRH
;
A
#
# COMPACT_ATOMS: atom_id res chain seq x y z
N MET A 1 6.08 40.65 1.52
CA MET A 1 5.02 40.70 0.49
C MET A 1 5.60 40.93 -0.87
N LYS A 2 5.13 40.25 -1.92
CA LYS A 2 5.49 40.48 -3.34
C LYS A 2 4.22 40.66 -4.17
N LYS A 3 4.17 41.70 -4.97
CA LYS A 3 3.06 42.02 -5.88
C LYS A 3 3.17 41.12 -7.12
N ILE A 4 2.06 40.51 -7.51
CA ILE A 4 1.97 39.74 -8.76
C ILE A 4 1.55 40.69 -9.90
N LYS A 5 2.34 40.70 -10.97
CA LYS A 5 2.08 41.54 -12.19
C LYS A 5 1.91 40.67 -13.43
N THR A 6 2.65 39.58 -13.54
CA THR A 6 2.63 38.67 -14.69
C THR A 6 2.51 37.23 -14.24
N ALA A 7 1.56 36.52 -14.81
CA ALA A 7 1.30 35.08 -14.58
C ALA A 7 1.60 34.27 -15.84
N LEU A 8 2.31 33.16 -15.69
CA LEU A 8 2.45 32.14 -16.72
C LEU A 8 1.59 30.94 -16.34
N ILE A 9 0.64 30.58 -17.21
CA ILE A 9 -0.31 29.50 -16.97
C ILE A 9 -0.20 28.45 -18.08
N SER A 10 0.16 27.23 -17.72
CA SER A 10 0.27 26.09 -18.63
C SER A 10 -0.20 24.83 -17.90
N VAL A 11 -1.47 24.47 -18.09
CA VAL A 11 -2.12 23.38 -17.32
C VAL A 11 -2.66 22.30 -18.25
N SER A 12 -2.39 21.04 -17.91
CA SER A 12 -3.00 19.88 -18.53
C SER A 12 -4.46 19.73 -18.08
N ASN A 13 -4.68 19.66 -16.75
CA ASN A 13 -6.01 19.73 -16.17
C ASN A 13 -6.46 21.19 -16.02
N LYS A 14 -7.57 21.54 -16.69
CA LYS A 14 -8.13 22.90 -16.79
C LYS A 14 -9.34 23.12 -15.87
N GLU A 15 -9.58 22.18 -14.96
CA GLU A 15 -10.68 22.30 -13.99
C GLU A 15 -10.44 23.48 -13.04
N ASN A 16 -11.53 24.15 -12.67
CA ASN A 16 -11.53 25.26 -11.72
C ASN A 16 -10.58 26.43 -12.10
N LEU A 17 -10.23 26.59 -13.38
CA LEU A 17 -9.34 27.67 -13.84
C LEU A 17 -10.04 29.04 -13.80
N GLU A 18 -11.34 29.11 -14.05
CA GLU A 18 -12.08 30.39 -14.18
C GLU A 18 -12.03 31.27 -12.92
N PRO A 19 -12.20 30.74 -11.67
CA PRO A 19 -12.04 31.56 -10.47
C PRO A 19 -10.66 32.22 -10.36
N ILE A 20 -9.61 31.52 -10.80
CA ILE A 20 -8.24 32.10 -10.87
C ILE A 20 -8.20 33.24 -11.89
N LEU A 21 -8.70 33.03 -13.10
CA LEU A 21 -8.70 34.05 -14.15
C LEU A 21 -9.47 35.29 -13.73
N ARG A 22 -10.62 35.15 -13.07
CA ARG A 22 -11.42 36.26 -12.51
C ARG A 22 -10.59 37.08 -11.51
N LEU A 23 -9.85 36.40 -10.63
CA LEU A 23 -9.01 37.06 -9.64
C LEU A 23 -7.83 37.78 -10.29
N LEU A 24 -7.15 37.16 -11.27
CA LEU A 24 -6.07 37.78 -12.01
C LEU A 24 -6.55 39.05 -12.77
N LYS A 25 -7.75 39.02 -13.36
CA LYS A 25 -8.39 40.19 -13.99
C LYS A 25 -8.67 41.29 -12.98
N LYS A 26 -9.23 40.97 -11.80
CA LYS A 26 -9.49 41.92 -10.69
C LYS A 26 -8.24 42.72 -10.33
N TYR A 27 -7.08 42.07 -10.27
CA TYR A 27 -5.81 42.69 -9.90
C TYR A 27 -4.96 43.16 -11.11
N LYS A 28 -5.55 43.16 -12.31
CA LYS A 28 -4.88 43.59 -13.57
C LYS A 28 -3.56 42.82 -13.83
N ILE A 29 -3.52 41.54 -13.50
CA ILE A 29 -2.37 40.66 -13.69
C ILE A 29 -2.36 40.18 -15.14
N ARG A 30 -1.28 40.43 -15.88
CA ARG A 30 -1.09 39.98 -17.25
C ARG A 30 -0.89 38.47 -17.31
N ILE A 31 -1.55 37.81 -18.25
CA ILE A 31 -1.53 36.35 -18.38
C ILE A 31 -0.74 35.97 -19.65
N ILE A 32 0.24 35.08 -19.52
CA ILE A 32 0.96 34.40 -20.59
C ILE A 32 0.54 32.93 -20.55
N SER A 33 0.24 32.33 -21.69
CA SER A 33 -0.20 30.93 -21.74
C SER A 33 0.17 30.23 -23.04
N SER A 34 0.20 28.91 -23.05
CA SER A 34 0.58 28.12 -24.22
C SER A 34 -0.50 27.10 -24.61
N GLY A 35 -0.54 26.73 -25.87
CA GLY A 35 -1.27 25.58 -26.42
C GLY A 35 -2.74 25.52 -26.01
N GLY A 36 -3.16 24.36 -25.52
CA GLY A 36 -4.54 24.11 -25.10
C GLY A 36 -5.02 24.99 -23.94
N THR A 37 -4.12 25.44 -23.05
CA THR A 37 -4.45 26.35 -21.96
C THR A 37 -4.78 27.75 -22.51
N PHE A 38 -3.99 28.24 -23.46
CA PHE A 38 -4.27 29.52 -24.16
C PHE A 38 -5.65 29.49 -24.80
N LYS A 39 -5.96 28.43 -25.58
CA LYS A 39 -7.30 28.27 -26.21
C LYS A 39 -8.42 28.27 -25.18
N LYS A 40 -8.24 27.61 -24.05
CA LYS A 40 -9.23 27.58 -22.96
C LYS A 40 -9.43 28.94 -22.33
N ILE A 41 -8.37 29.70 -22.02
CA ILE A 41 -8.47 31.05 -21.44
C ILE A 41 -9.21 31.99 -22.41
N LYS A 42 -8.90 31.93 -23.70
CA LYS A 42 -9.60 32.72 -24.73
C LYS A 42 -11.09 32.35 -24.84
N SER A 43 -11.43 31.06 -24.79
CA SER A 43 -12.85 30.62 -24.83
C SER A 43 -13.65 31.11 -23.63
N LEU A 44 -12.99 31.37 -22.49
CA LEU A 44 -13.60 31.95 -21.30
C LEU A 44 -13.62 33.51 -21.35
N LYS A 45 -13.28 34.12 -22.49
CA LYS A 45 -13.27 35.58 -22.74
C LYS A 45 -12.31 36.36 -21.83
N TYR A 46 -11.18 35.75 -21.43
CA TYR A 46 -10.11 36.46 -20.72
C TYR A 46 -8.96 36.78 -21.68
N GLU A 47 -8.33 37.94 -21.44
CA GLU A 47 -7.14 38.33 -22.19
C GLU A 47 -5.93 37.50 -21.76
N CYS A 48 -5.18 37.00 -22.73
CA CYS A 48 -3.89 36.36 -22.48
C CYS A 48 -2.99 36.45 -23.74
N ILE A 49 -1.70 36.46 -23.51
CA ILE A 49 -0.64 36.47 -24.54
C ILE A 49 -0.21 35.03 -24.76
N GLU A 50 -0.12 34.62 -26.03
CA GLU A 50 0.41 33.32 -26.36
C GLU A 50 1.92 33.29 -26.14
N VAL A 51 2.45 32.16 -25.63
CA VAL A 51 3.90 32.00 -25.34
C VAL A 51 4.76 32.29 -26.59
N SER A 52 4.34 31.83 -27.77
CA SER A 52 5.04 32.08 -29.02
C SER A 52 5.16 33.58 -29.34
N LYS A 53 4.12 34.38 -29.08
CA LYS A 53 4.18 35.86 -29.22
C LYS A 53 5.03 36.49 -28.13
N PHE A 54 4.96 36.00 -26.90
CA PHE A 54 5.77 36.51 -25.79
C PHE A 54 7.27 36.25 -26.02
N THR A 55 7.64 35.05 -26.45
CA THR A 55 9.04 34.66 -26.70
C THR A 55 9.58 35.14 -28.03
N GLN A 56 8.70 35.44 -28.99
CA GLN A 56 9.01 35.67 -30.40
C GLN A 56 9.62 34.43 -31.08
N SER A 57 9.33 33.24 -30.54
CA SER A 57 9.82 31.97 -31.05
C SER A 57 8.63 31.07 -31.33
N LYS A 58 8.59 30.46 -32.50
CA LYS A 58 7.57 29.46 -32.83
C LYS A 58 7.78 28.19 -32.03
N GLU A 59 6.69 27.49 -31.79
CA GLU A 59 6.72 26.14 -31.28
C GLU A 59 7.35 25.20 -32.31
N ILE A 60 8.26 24.33 -31.89
CA ILE A 60 8.97 23.36 -32.74
C ILE A 60 8.86 21.94 -32.19
N LEU A 61 9.22 20.94 -33.01
CA LEU A 61 9.17 19.51 -32.68
C LEU A 61 7.77 19.11 -32.16
N ASP A 62 6.73 19.46 -32.93
CA ASP A 62 5.33 19.16 -32.62
C ASP A 62 4.89 19.62 -31.19
N GLY A 63 5.49 20.70 -30.71
CA GLY A 63 5.19 21.29 -29.42
C GLY A 63 5.98 20.75 -28.24
N ARG A 64 6.95 19.87 -28.46
CA ARG A 64 7.88 19.44 -27.42
C ARG A 64 8.73 20.59 -26.88
N VAL A 65 9.01 21.59 -27.72
CA VAL A 65 9.76 22.80 -27.36
C VAL A 65 8.91 24.04 -27.62
N LYS A 66 8.36 24.61 -26.54
CA LYS A 66 7.59 25.85 -26.57
C LYS A 66 7.85 26.74 -25.34
N THR A 67 8.02 26.16 -24.18
CA THR A 67 8.29 26.88 -22.92
C THR A 67 9.74 26.80 -22.48
N LEU A 68 10.55 25.96 -23.12
CA LEU A 68 12.00 25.86 -22.89
C LEU A 68 12.74 27.01 -23.60
N HIS A 69 12.54 28.23 -23.13
CA HIS A 69 13.06 29.42 -23.74
C HIS A 69 13.72 30.34 -22.70
N PRO A 70 14.92 30.94 -22.99
CA PRO A 70 15.62 31.81 -22.06
C PRO A 70 14.75 32.94 -21.50
N LYS A 71 13.90 33.57 -22.31
CA LYS A 71 12.99 34.65 -21.89
C LYS A 71 12.03 34.23 -20.80
N ILE A 72 11.52 32.99 -20.84
CA ILE A 72 10.62 32.42 -19.80
C ILE A 72 11.43 32.17 -18.53
N HIS A 73 12.52 31.40 -18.65
CA HIS A 73 13.29 30.97 -17.48
C HIS A 73 14.02 32.11 -16.79
N ALA A 74 14.56 33.09 -17.55
CA ALA A 74 15.13 34.29 -16.98
C ALA A 74 14.06 35.14 -16.27
N GLY A 75 12.85 35.27 -16.87
CA GLY A 75 11.71 35.94 -16.24
C GLY A 75 11.32 35.36 -14.90
N ILE A 76 11.43 34.02 -14.76
CA ILE A 76 11.12 33.28 -13.51
C ILE A 76 12.31 33.32 -12.53
N LEU A 77 13.54 33.04 -12.98
CA LEU A 77 14.69 32.76 -12.11
C LEU A 77 15.43 34.01 -11.62
N ASN A 78 15.21 35.17 -12.22
CA ASN A 78 15.92 36.36 -11.79
C ASN A 78 15.56 36.76 -10.35
N LYS A 79 16.57 37.13 -9.56
CA LYS A 79 16.41 37.67 -8.21
C LYS A 79 16.14 39.19 -8.33
N ARG A 80 14.93 39.62 -7.90
CA ARG A 80 14.44 41.00 -8.09
C ARG A 80 15.32 42.07 -7.44
N GLY A 81 16.06 41.71 -6.39
CA GLY A 81 17.01 42.62 -5.70
C GLY A 81 18.44 42.63 -6.28
N ASN A 82 18.75 41.81 -7.30
CA ASN A 82 20.09 41.68 -7.85
C ASN A 82 20.27 42.61 -9.05
N LYS A 83 21.19 43.59 -8.93
CA LYS A 83 21.46 44.59 -9.95
C LYS A 83 21.96 43.99 -11.28
N ASN A 84 22.75 42.92 -11.24
CA ASN A 84 23.25 42.25 -12.45
C ASN A 84 22.12 41.52 -13.18
N HIS A 85 21.24 40.79 -12.45
CA HIS A 85 20.09 40.16 -13.06
C HIS A 85 19.15 41.18 -13.72
N PHE A 86 18.96 42.34 -13.09
CA PHE A 86 18.19 43.44 -13.68
C PHE A 86 18.80 43.97 -14.98
N LYS A 87 20.15 44.19 -15.01
CA LYS A 87 20.85 44.57 -16.21
C LYS A 87 20.70 43.53 -17.33
N ASP A 88 20.83 42.22 -17.01
CA ASP A 88 20.70 41.16 -17.99
C ASP A 88 19.29 41.10 -18.59
N LEU A 89 18.26 41.22 -17.77
CA LEU A 89 16.87 41.23 -18.27
C LEU A 89 16.64 42.44 -19.19
N LYS A 90 17.10 43.64 -18.77
CA LYS A 90 16.95 44.87 -19.56
C LYS A 90 17.69 44.78 -20.89
N LYS A 91 18.94 44.28 -20.90
CA LYS A 91 19.75 44.09 -22.11
C LYS A 91 19.08 43.20 -23.13
N ASN A 92 18.40 42.12 -22.67
CA ASN A 92 17.74 41.14 -23.51
C ASN A 92 16.25 41.44 -23.76
N ASN A 93 15.73 42.57 -23.26
CA ASN A 93 14.30 42.92 -23.31
C ASN A 93 13.40 41.78 -22.71
N TYR A 94 13.80 41.23 -21.57
CA TYR A 94 13.07 40.21 -20.84
C TYR A 94 12.33 40.84 -19.66
N GLU A 95 11.20 40.22 -19.30
CA GLU A 95 10.32 40.72 -18.26
C GLU A 95 10.18 39.69 -17.11
N ASN A 96 9.76 40.19 -15.93
CA ASN A 96 9.50 39.34 -14.77
C ASN A 96 8.23 38.51 -14.96
N ILE A 97 8.29 37.26 -14.52
CA ILE A 97 7.14 36.37 -14.32
C ILE A 97 7.04 36.11 -12.82
N ASP A 98 5.93 36.52 -12.21
CA ASP A 98 5.76 36.53 -10.75
C ASP A 98 4.92 35.36 -10.24
N LEU A 99 4.13 34.74 -11.13
CA LEU A 99 3.26 33.60 -10.84
C LEU A 99 3.41 32.54 -11.93
N VAL A 100 3.59 31.30 -11.52
CA VAL A 100 3.63 30.14 -12.41
C VAL A 100 2.55 29.15 -11.96
N ILE A 101 1.57 28.90 -12.81
CA ILE A 101 0.52 27.89 -12.60
C ILE A 101 0.68 26.80 -13.64
N VAL A 102 1.15 25.63 -13.19
CA VAL A 102 1.49 24.51 -14.08
C VAL A 102 1.13 23.21 -13.37
N ASN A 103 0.27 22.42 -13.97
CA ASN A 103 0.12 21.01 -13.62
C ASN A 103 0.64 20.12 -14.75
N PHE A 104 1.17 18.97 -14.38
CA PHE A 104 1.86 18.09 -15.33
C PHE A 104 0.89 17.29 -16.20
N TYR A 105 1.41 16.68 -17.25
CA TYR A 105 0.65 15.70 -18.02
C TYR A 105 0.28 14.49 -17.13
N PRO A 106 -0.90 13.87 -17.37
CA PRO A 106 -1.44 12.81 -16.51
C PRO A 106 -0.75 11.46 -16.75
N PHE A 107 0.56 11.39 -16.48
CA PHE A 107 1.39 10.21 -16.72
C PHE A 107 0.85 8.97 -15.97
N GLU A 108 0.40 9.15 -14.71
CA GLU A 108 -0.13 8.06 -13.91
C GLU A 108 -1.42 7.46 -14.50
N GLU A 109 -2.32 8.30 -14.99
CA GLU A 109 -3.54 7.86 -15.69
C GLU A 109 -3.20 7.19 -17.01
N THR A 110 -2.23 7.74 -17.73
CA THR A 110 -1.80 7.18 -19.02
C THR A 110 -1.27 5.76 -18.88
N ILE A 111 -0.41 5.48 -17.89
CA ILE A 111 0.09 4.13 -17.65
C ILE A 111 -0.97 3.13 -17.16
N LYS A 112 -2.09 3.63 -16.60
CA LYS A 112 -3.26 2.80 -16.24
C LYS A 112 -4.16 2.49 -17.43
N GLN A 113 -4.27 3.43 -18.38
CA GLN A 113 -5.20 3.34 -19.53
C GLN A 113 -4.62 2.62 -20.75
N THR A 114 -3.31 2.68 -20.97
CA THR A 114 -2.69 2.07 -22.15
C THR A 114 -1.41 1.30 -21.80
N LYS A 115 -1.10 0.31 -22.66
CA LYS A 115 0.18 -0.41 -22.65
C LYS A 115 1.09 0.02 -23.81
N ASN A 116 0.64 0.95 -24.66
CA ASN A 116 1.43 1.45 -25.76
C ASN A 116 2.58 2.31 -25.23
N HIS A 117 3.81 1.83 -25.41
CA HIS A 117 5.02 2.47 -24.86
C HIS A 117 5.20 3.87 -25.41
N ASP A 118 5.07 4.07 -26.73
CA ASP A 118 5.29 5.37 -27.36
C ASP A 118 4.30 6.43 -26.87
N LYS A 119 3.02 6.05 -26.71
CA LYS A 119 2.02 6.95 -26.11
C LYS A 119 2.35 7.32 -24.66
N ILE A 120 2.91 6.39 -23.88
CA ILE A 120 3.32 6.63 -22.51
C ILE A 120 4.50 7.59 -22.47
N ILE A 121 5.50 7.39 -23.34
CA ILE A 121 6.68 8.26 -23.43
C ILE A 121 6.30 9.67 -23.87
N GLU A 122 5.37 9.82 -24.83
CA GLU A 122 4.88 11.14 -25.25
C GLU A 122 4.14 11.90 -24.13
N ASN A 123 3.65 11.21 -23.11
CA ASN A 123 3.05 11.84 -21.93
C ASN A 123 4.06 12.16 -20.81
N ILE A 124 5.37 12.08 -21.07
CA ILE A 124 6.38 12.61 -20.15
C ILE A 124 6.49 14.11 -20.39
N ASP A 125 6.10 14.89 -19.40
CA ASP A 125 6.17 16.35 -19.43
C ASP A 125 7.59 16.82 -19.11
N ILE A 126 8.17 17.60 -20.02
CA ILE A 126 9.50 18.20 -19.87
C ILE A 126 9.38 19.68 -19.47
N GLY A 127 8.55 20.42 -20.18
CA GLY A 127 8.42 21.88 -20.01
C GLY A 127 7.77 22.26 -18.69
N GLY A 128 6.74 21.55 -18.29
CA GLY A 128 6.04 21.78 -17.02
C GLY A 128 6.95 21.68 -15.80
N PRO A 129 7.59 20.53 -15.55
CA PRO A 129 8.55 20.36 -14.45
C PRO A 129 9.69 21.38 -14.46
N THR A 130 10.21 21.75 -15.64
CA THR A 130 11.28 22.74 -15.75
C THR A 130 10.85 24.13 -15.28
N MET A 131 9.65 24.59 -15.68
CA MET A 131 9.09 25.86 -15.21
C MET A 131 8.78 25.84 -13.70
N VAL A 132 8.21 24.73 -13.21
CA VAL A 132 7.90 24.55 -11.79
C VAL A 132 9.17 24.57 -10.94
N ARG A 133 10.24 23.87 -11.36
CA ARG A 133 11.55 23.89 -10.67
C ARG A 133 12.14 25.29 -10.63
N SER A 134 12.05 26.03 -11.74
CA SER A 134 12.55 27.41 -11.82
C SER A 134 11.81 28.32 -10.84
N ALA A 135 10.49 28.26 -10.81
CA ALA A 135 9.64 29.07 -9.92
C ALA A 135 9.84 28.68 -8.44
N ALA A 136 9.85 27.39 -8.15
CA ALA A 136 10.06 26.87 -6.80
C ALA A 136 11.43 27.25 -6.24
N LYS A 137 12.49 27.20 -7.05
CA LYS A 137 13.83 27.66 -6.66
C LYS A 137 13.84 29.15 -6.31
N ASN A 138 13.07 29.97 -7.04
CA ASN A 138 13.01 31.42 -6.83
C ASN A 138 11.80 31.85 -5.97
N TYR A 139 11.38 31.06 -4.99
CA TYR A 139 10.22 31.32 -4.14
C TYR A 139 10.28 32.67 -3.38
N ASN A 140 11.43 33.25 -3.21
CA ASN A 140 11.56 34.58 -2.62
C ASN A 140 10.84 35.64 -3.46
N ASP A 141 10.75 35.48 -4.76
CA ASP A 141 10.21 36.43 -5.72
C ASP A 141 9.00 35.92 -6.51
N VAL A 142 8.84 34.59 -6.65
CA VAL A 142 7.85 33.95 -7.52
C VAL A 142 6.98 32.98 -6.72
N VAL A 143 5.68 32.97 -7.02
CA VAL A 143 4.77 31.93 -6.50
C VAL A 143 4.55 30.86 -7.55
N VAL A 144 4.50 29.59 -7.13
CA VAL A 144 4.22 28.43 -8.00
C VAL A 144 3.01 27.67 -7.49
N ILE A 145 2.12 27.28 -8.41
CA ILE A 145 0.92 26.46 -8.12
C ILE A 145 0.94 25.27 -9.07
N THR A 146 0.93 24.06 -8.53
CA THR A 146 1.14 22.80 -9.27
C THR A 146 -0.12 21.96 -9.46
N SER A 147 -1.19 22.28 -8.73
CA SER A 147 -2.45 21.50 -8.78
C SER A 147 -3.67 22.39 -8.56
N PRO A 148 -4.83 22.05 -9.18
CA PRO A 148 -6.13 22.67 -8.86
C PRO A 148 -6.52 22.59 -7.38
N GLU A 149 -6.00 21.63 -6.64
CA GLU A 149 -6.19 21.47 -5.20
C GLU A 149 -5.79 22.73 -4.42
N TYR A 150 -4.74 23.45 -4.90
CA TYR A 150 -4.20 24.63 -4.21
C TYR A 150 -4.82 25.95 -4.68
N TYR A 151 -5.76 25.91 -5.65
CA TYR A 151 -6.37 27.15 -6.20
C TYR A 151 -7.12 27.94 -5.13
N LYS A 152 -7.89 27.29 -4.26
CA LYS A 152 -8.60 27.96 -3.17
C LYS A 152 -7.63 28.69 -2.22
N ASN A 153 -6.53 28.03 -1.85
CA ASN A 153 -5.53 28.61 -0.97
C ASN A 153 -4.85 29.84 -1.63
N PHE A 154 -4.52 29.71 -2.93
CA PHE A 154 -3.95 30.82 -3.68
C PHE A 154 -4.92 31.99 -3.84
N ILE A 155 -6.20 31.74 -4.12
CA ILE A 155 -7.23 32.76 -4.21
C ILE A 155 -7.36 33.52 -2.88
N SER A 156 -7.43 32.80 -1.76
CA SER A 156 -7.51 33.42 -0.43
C SER A 156 -6.27 34.24 -0.10
N GLU A 157 -5.08 33.77 -0.44
CA GLU A 157 -3.82 34.48 -0.22
C GLU A 157 -3.76 35.76 -1.05
N LEU A 158 -4.05 35.68 -2.37
CA LEU A 158 -3.93 36.80 -3.28
C LEU A 158 -5.00 37.87 -3.03
N ASP A 159 -6.23 37.45 -2.75
CA ASP A 159 -7.34 38.37 -2.49
C ASP A 159 -7.22 39.03 -1.11
N GLY A 160 -6.93 38.27 -0.08
CA GLY A 160 -6.70 38.78 1.28
C GLY A 160 -5.54 39.79 1.35
N ASN A 161 -4.54 39.63 0.49
CA ASN A 161 -3.38 40.53 0.42
C ASN A 161 -3.44 41.52 -0.76
N LYS A 162 -4.61 41.77 -1.33
CA LYS A 162 -4.84 42.82 -2.38
C LYS A 162 -3.87 42.73 -3.56
N GLY A 163 -3.64 41.51 -4.08
CA GLY A 163 -2.77 41.25 -5.24
C GLY A 163 -1.29 40.98 -4.88
N PHE A 164 -1.00 40.78 -3.60
CA PHE A 164 0.32 40.40 -3.11
C PHE A 164 0.31 38.97 -2.56
N THR A 165 1.50 38.36 -2.43
CA THR A 165 1.69 37.08 -1.74
C THR A 165 2.75 37.21 -0.65
N SER A 166 2.56 36.51 0.48
CA SER A 166 3.51 36.44 1.58
C SER A 166 4.69 35.52 1.24
N LEU A 167 5.82 35.73 1.88
CA LEU A 167 6.98 34.86 1.74
C LEU A 167 6.67 33.45 2.26
N GLU A 168 5.92 33.36 3.35
CA GLU A 168 5.52 32.09 3.94
C GLU A 168 4.68 31.24 2.96
N PHE A 169 3.69 31.86 2.32
CA PHE A 169 2.89 31.20 1.29
C PHE A 169 3.75 30.70 0.14
N ARG A 170 4.64 31.53 -0.41
CA ARG A 170 5.54 31.14 -1.51
C ARG A 170 6.46 30.00 -1.11
N LYS A 171 7.04 30.04 0.10
CA LYS A 171 7.88 28.95 0.66
C LYS A 171 7.10 27.65 0.80
N LYS A 172 5.86 27.72 1.29
CA LYS A 172 4.94 26.58 1.38
C LYS A 172 4.68 25.97 -0.01
N MET A 173 4.34 26.79 -1.00
CA MET A 173 4.07 26.32 -2.37
C MET A 173 5.33 25.77 -3.05
N SER A 174 6.50 26.33 -2.79
CA SER A 174 7.78 25.81 -3.28
C SER A 174 8.06 24.39 -2.76
N ARG A 175 7.84 24.17 -1.45
CA ARG A 175 7.98 22.83 -0.84
C ARG A 175 7.04 21.81 -1.48
N ILE A 176 5.79 22.19 -1.72
CA ILE A 176 4.80 21.36 -2.39
C ILE A 176 5.23 21.07 -3.82
N ALA A 177 5.63 22.07 -4.57
CA ALA A 177 6.07 21.94 -5.95
C ALA A 177 7.25 20.95 -6.12
N PHE A 178 8.24 20.98 -5.24
CA PHE A 178 9.32 20.00 -5.25
C PHE A 178 8.85 18.59 -4.89
N ALA A 179 7.88 18.46 -3.98
CA ALA A 179 7.28 17.16 -3.67
C ALA A 179 6.52 16.58 -4.87
N ASP A 180 5.72 17.39 -5.57
CA ASP A 180 4.96 17.00 -6.77
C ASP A 180 5.89 16.57 -7.92
N ILE A 181 7.01 17.28 -8.13
CA ILE A 181 8.04 16.91 -9.13
C ILE A 181 8.67 15.57 -8.75
N ALA A 182 9.10 15.41 -7.49
CA ALA A 182 9.73 14.16 -7.04
C ALA A 182 8.77 12.98 -7.16
N TYR A 183 7.49 13.17 -6.84
CA TYR A 183 6.44 12.18 -7.04
C TYR A 183 6.30 11.82 -8.53
N TYR A 184 6.20 12.83 -9.40
CA TYR A 184 6.08 12.66 -10.85
C TYR A 184 7.28 11.89 -11.43
N ASP A 185 8.51 12.29 -11.11
CA ASP A 185 9.73 11.61 -11.56
C ASP A 185 9.83 10.18 -11.02
N SER A 186 9.30 9.94 -9.82
CA SER A 186 9.25 8.59 -9.24
C SER A 186 8.32 7.64 -10.00
N LEU A 187 7.20 8.15 -10.53
CA LEU A 187 6.28 7.37 -11.36
C LEU A 187 6.98 6.95 -12.66
N ILE A 188 7.69 7.87 -13.32
CA ILE A 188 8.44 7.62 -14.54
C ILE A 188 9.54 6.58 -14.27
N THR A 189 10.34 6.78 -13.22
CA THR A 189 11.41 5.85 -12.83
C THR A 189 10.88 4.44 -12.56
N ASN A 190 9.77 4.32 -11.82
CA ASN A 190 9.16 3.03 -11.52
C ASN A 190 8.55 2.37 -12.76
N TYR A 191 8.03 3.14 -13.71
CA TYR A 191 7.59 2.62 -15.02
C TYR A 191 8.76 1.98 -15.78
N PHE A 192 9.89 2.68 -15.92
CA PHE A 192 11.08 2.13 -16.59
C PHE A 192 11.63 0.90 -15.88
N ASN A 193 11.75 0.92 -14.55
CA ASN A 193 12.18 -0.25 -13.79
C ASN A 193 11.28 -1.48 -14.06
N LYS A 194 9.96 -1.26 -14.17
CA LYS A 194 8.99 -2.32 -14.45
C LYS A 194 9.17 -2.92 -15.86
N ILE A 195 9.29 -2.10 -16.91
CA ILE A 195 9.46 -2.59 -18.28
C ILE A 195 10.82 -3.27 -18.46
N CYS A 196 11.86 -2.79 -17.80
CA CYS A 196 13.20 -3.41 -17.80
C CYS A 196 13.31 -4.60 -16.83
N LYS A 197 12.25 -4.94 -16.09
CA LYS A 197 12.22 -6.04 -15.09
C LYS A 197 13.30 -5.91 -14.01
N ILE A 198 13.64 -4.68 -13.61
CA ILE A 198 14.64 -4.40 -12.58
C ILE A 198 13.97 -4.27 -11.21
N ASN A 199 14.13 -5.26 -10.36
CA ASN A 199 13.57 -5.27 -9.01
C ASN A 199 14.40 -4.47 -8.00
N PHE A 200 15.73 -4.46 -8.16
CA PHE A 200 16.68 -3.81 -7.26
C PHE A 200 17.57 -2.82 -8.03
N PRO A 201 17.02 -1.63 -8.39
CA PRO A 201 17.81 -0.60 -9.07
C PRO A 201 18.82 0.04 -8.12
N LYS A 202 19.89 0.65 -8.69
CA LYS A 202 20.90 1.38 -7.90
C LYS A 202 20.31 2.46 -6.99
N LYS A 203 19.23 3.12 -7.43
CA LYS A 203 18.47 4.11 -6.63
C LYS A 203 17.03 3.63 -6.53
N LYS A 204 16.60 3.27 -5.34
CA LYS A 204 15.22 2.84 -5.06
C LYS A 204 14.39 4.02 -4.59
N ILE A 205 13.26 4.26 -5.23
CA ILE A 205 12.36 5.37 -4.91
C ILE A 205 11.01 4.80 -4.46
N PHE A 206 10.54 5.28 -3.31
CA PHE A 206 9.19 5.02 -2.81
C PHE A 206 8.37 6.30 -2.88
N HIS A 207 7.14 6.19 -3.30
CA HIS A 207 6.20 7.29 -3.32
C HIS A 207 4.84 6.86 -2.77
N GLY A 208 4.07 7.82 -2.32
CA GLY A 208 2.69 7.62 -1.89
C GLY A 208 2.04 8.95 -1.53
N ASN A 209 0.75 9.03 -1.78
CA ASN A 209 -0.07 10.15 -1.35
C ASN A 209 -0.55 9.92 0.08
N LEU A 210 -0.56 10.97 0.89
CA LEU A 210 -1.11 10.93 2.24
C LEU A 210 -2.61 10.67 2.15
N VAL A 211 -3.05 9.54 2.70
CA VAL A 211 -4.47 9.20 2.79
C VAL A 211 -5.08 9.76 4.07
N GLU A 212 -4.41 9.55 5.20
CA GLU A 212 -4.90 9.96 6.51
C GLU A 212 -3.74 10.12 7.50
N LYS A 213 -3.80 11.17 8.34
CA LYS A 213 -3.00 11.24 9.56
C LYS A 213 -3.73 10.45 10.64
N LEU A 214 -3.06 9.48 11.22
CA LEU A 214 -3.61 8.64 12.26
C LEU A 214 -3.49 9.34 13.62
N ARG A 215 -4.33 8.92 14.56
CA ARG A 215 -4.35 9.50 15.89
C ARG A 215 -3.00 9.33 16.62
N TYR A 216 -2.36 8.16 16.45
CA TYR A 216 -1.04 7.80 16.97
C TYR A 216 -0.55 6.52 16.27
N GLY A 217 0.71 6.15 16.47
CA GLY A 217 1.33 4.93 15.97
C GLY A 217 0.92 3.67 16.73
N GLU A 218 1.85 2.76 16.96
CA GLU A 218 1.60 1.59 17.82
C GLU A 218 1.27 2.02 19.24
N ASN A 219 1.92 3.10 19.70
CA ASN A 219 1.75 3.66 21.03
C ASN A 219 1.30 5.12 20.99
N PRO A 220 0.59 5.62 22.02
CA PRO A 220 -0.01 6.96 22.05
C PRO A 220 0.94 8.14 21.85
N HIS A 221 2.22 7.99 22.16
CA HIS A 221 3.24 9.03 22.00
C HIS A 221 3.88 9.08 20.60
N GLN A 222 3.53 8.14 19.72
CA GLN A 222 4.10 8.05 18.37
C GLN A 222 3.19 8.72 17.35
N GLU A 223 3.74 9.58 16.51
CA GLU A 223 3.01 10.09 15.34
C GLU A 223 2.92 9.02 14.24
N ALA A 224 1.80 9.01 13.52
CA ALA A 224 1.59 8.07 12.43
C ALA A 224 0.70 8.64 11.32
N ALA A 225 0.89 8.09 10.12
CA ALA A 225 0.07 8.39 8.96
C ALA A 225 0.02 7.17 8.03
N ILE A 226 -1.01 7.10 7.21
CA ILE A 226 -1.09 6.12 6.14
C ILE A 226 -0.92 6.80 4.79
N TYR A 227 -0.04 6.24 3.97
CA TYR A 227 0.22 6.64 2.60
C TYR A 227 -0.19 5.52 1.64
N SER A 228 -0.68 5.87 0.48
CA SER A 228 -1.02 4.92 -0.58
C SER A 228 -0.43 5.35 -1.92
N LYS A 229 -0.09 4.37 -2.76
CA LYS A 229 0.25 4.62 -4.17
C LYS A 229 -0.95 5.08 -5.00
N ASN A 230 -2.15 4.93 -4.47
CA ASN A 230 -3.40 5.45 -5.03
C ASN A 230 -3.96 6.49 -4.06
N ASP A 231 -4.80 7.40 -4.55
CA ASP A 231 -5.39 8.46 -3.71
C ASP A 231 -6.31 7.91 -2.62
N GLN A 232 -6.74 6.68 -2.75
CA GLN A 232 -7.63 6.01 -1.80
C GLN A 232 -7.16 4.58 -1.53
N LEU A 233 -7.42 4.11 -0.31
CA LEU A 233 -7.28 2.70 0.04
C LEU A 233 -8.40 1.90 -0.65
N LYS A 234 -8.07 0.71 -1.17
CA LYS A 234 -9.06 -0.23 -1.72
C LYS A 234 -9.91 -0.91 -0.63
N LEU A 235 -9.99 -0.30 0.54
CA LEU A 235 -10.75 -0.72 1.70
C LEU A 235 -11.87 0.29 1.96
N LYS A 236 -13.11 -0.18 2.10
CA LYS A 236 -14.24 0.69 2.42
C LYS A 236 -14.70 0.40 3.85
N GLN A 237 -14.34 1.27 4.79
CA GLN A 237 -14.96 1.25 6.10
C GLN A 237 -16.41 1.75 5.98
N ILE A 238 -17.37 0.95 6.45
CA ILE A 238 -18.81 1.24 6.33
C ILE A 238 -19.49 1.49 7.68
N HIS A 239 -18.78 1.28 8.78
CA HIS A 239 -19.28 1.54 10.14
C HIS A 239 -18.14 1.58 11.17
N GLY A 240 -18.41 2.22 12.32
CA GLY A 240 -17.60 2.19 13.53
C GLY A 240 -16.61 3.35 13.67
N LYS A 241 -15.77 3.28 14.70
CA LYS A 241 -14.73 4.27 14.99
C LYS A 241 -13.66 4.32 13.90
N HIS A 242 -12.92 5.43 13.81
CA HIS A 242 -11.73 5.54 12.96
C HIS A 242 -10.74 4.40 13.23
N LEU A 243 -10.05 3.99 12.17
CA LEU A 243 -9.02 2.96 12.27
C LEU A 243 -7.76 3.54 12.93
N SER A 244 -7.12 2.74 13.78
CA SER A 244 -5.80 3.06 14.33
C SER A 244 -4.69 2.43 13.49
N TYR A 245 -3.43 2.82 13.75
CA TYR A 245 -2.26 2.18 13.15
C TYR A 245 -2.27 0.66 13.36
N ASN A 246 -2.52 0.20 14.59
CA ASN A 246 -2.61 -1.22 14.90
C ASN A 246 -3.75 -1.91 14.16
N ASN A 247 -4.90 -1.24 14.00
CA ASN A 247 -5.98 -1.80 13.18
C ASN A 247 -5.56 -1.98 11.73
N TYR A 248 -4.88 -1.01 11.10
CA TYR A 248 -4.39 -1.15 9.73
C TYR A 248 -3.39 -2.30 9.59
N ASN A 249 -2.45 -2.44 10.52
CA ASN A 249 -1.48 -3.53 10.51
C ASN A 249 -2.17 -4.91 10.55
N ASP A 250 -3.11 -5.08 11.47
CA ASP A 250 -3.86 -6.34 11.62
C ASP A 250 -4.83 -6.58 10.45
N ILE A 251 -5.48 -5.54 9.91
CA ILE A 251 -6.34 -5.61 8.73
C ILE A 251 -5.56 -6.13 7.52
N TYR A 252 -4.38 -5.57 7.24
CA TYR A 252 -3.57 -6.01 6.12
C TYR A 252 -3.05 -7.44 6.31
N ALA A 253 -2.67 -7.83 7.53
CA ALA A 253 -2.32 -9.21 7.85
C ALA A 253 -3.50 -10.16 7.60
N ALA A 254 -4.69 -9.84 8.11
CA ALA A 254 -5.90 -10.65 7.94
C ALA A 254 -6.33 -10.76 6.46
N LEU A 255 -6.25 -9.67 5.70
CA LEU A 255 -6.58 -9.64 4.27
C LEU A 255 -5.58 -10.43 3.44
N THR A 256 -4.27 -10.31 3.72
CA THR A 256 -3.23 -11.07 3.01
C THR A 256 -3.50 -12.57 3.15
N ILE A 257 -3.85 -13.03 4.34
CA ILE A 257 -4.18 -14.43 4.57
C ILE A 257 -5.52 -14.79 3.89
N SER A 258 -6.59 -14.08 4.17
CA SER A 258 -7.93 -14.45 3.71
C SER A 258 -8.08 -14.44 2.19
N LYS A 259 -7.42 -13.49 1.50
CA LYS A 259 -7.42 -13.40 0.03
C LYS A 259 -6.54 -14.44 -0.65
N SER A 260 -5.60 -15.06 0.07
CA SER A 260 -4.81 -16.20 -0.45
C SER A 260 -5.54 -17.54 -0.33
N LEU A 261 -6.59 -17.62 0.48
CA LEU A 261 -7.39 -18.83 0.64
C LEU A 261 -8.34 -19.03 -0.56
N PRO A 262 -8.80 -20.27 -0.80
CA PRO A 262 -9.80 -20.56 -1.83
C PRO A 262 -11.04 -19.67 -1.68
N LYS A 263 -11.53 -19.15 -2.79
CA LYS A 263 -12.63 -18.18 -2.83
C LYS A 263 -13.88 -18.70 -2.11
N ASN A 264 -14.54 -17.84 -1.36
CA ASN A 264 -15.81 -18.06 -0.69
C ASN A 264 -15.81 -19.14 0.41
N THR A 265 -14.65 -19.53 0.95
CA THR A 265 -14.56 -20.62 1.96
C THR A 265 -13.77 -20.24 3.21
N GLY A 266 -12.97 -19.18 3.14
CA GLY A 266 -11.96 -18.88 4.15
C GLY A 266 -12.41 -17.91 5.24
N THR A 267 -12.15 -18.28 6.49
CA THR A 267 -12.22 -17.41 7.66
C THR A 267 -10.85 -17.34 8.33
N VAL A 268 -10.43 -16.13 8.68
CA VAL A 268 -9.16 -15.82 9.32
C VAL A 268 -9.40 -14.90 10.51
N ILE A 269 -8.85 -15.24 11.66
CA ILE A 269 -8.84 -14.39 12.85
C ILE A 269 -7.41 -14.02 13.16
N VAL A 270 -7.13 -12.72 13.31
CA VAL A 270 -5.79 -12.16 13.53
C VAL A 270 -5.79 -11.28 14.77
N LYS A 271 -4.71 -11.32 15.50
CA LYS A 271 -4.38 -10.37 16.57
C LYS A 271 -2.87 -10.12 16.58
N HIS A 272 -2.46 -8.86 16.64
CA HIS A 272 -1.04 -8.45 16.60
C HIS A 272 -0.30 -9.00 15.36
N ALA A 273 -0.95 -8.88 14.20
CA ALA A 273 -0.49 -9.36 12.90
C ALA A 273 -0.18 -10.87 12.82
N ASN A 274 -0.59 -11.67 13.82
CA ASN A 274 -0.49 -13.13 13.83
C ASN A 274 -1.87 -13.79 13.75
N PRO A 275 -2.02 -14.90 13.03
CA PRO A 275 -3.27 -15.64 13.02
C PRO A 275 -3.53 -16.34 14.36
N CYS A 276 -4.72 -16.14 14.91
CA CYS A 276 -5.26 -16.89 16.03
C CYS A 276 -5.96 -18.16 15.55
N GLY A 277 -6.52 -18.13 14.35
CA GLY A 277 -7.17 -19.28 13.73
C GLY A 277 -7.51 -19.03 12.27
N ILE A 278 -7.40 -20.10 11.47
CA ILE A 278 -7.68 -20.09 10.04
C ILE A 278 -8.47 -21.35 9.70
N SER A 279 -9.51 -21.21 8.88
CA SER A 279 -10.31 -22.33 8.40
C SER A 279 -10.76 -22.16 6.97
N ILE A 280 -10.84 -23.27 6.24
CA ILE A 280 -11.37 -23.37 4.88
C ILE A 280 -12.48 -24.41 4.88
N LYS A 281 -13.74 -23.94 4.80
CA LYS A 281 -14.92 -24.80 4.76
C LYS A 281 -15.92 -24.33 3.72
N THR A 282 -16.65 -25.25 3.15
CA THR A 282 -17.76 -24.95 2.24
C THR A 282 -18.92 -24.28 3.01
N ASP A 283 -19.28 -24.85 4.18
CA ASP A 283 -20.18 -24.17 5.10
C ASP A 283 -19.46 -22.99 5.78
N LYS A 284 -19.99 -21.81 5.60
CA LYS A 284 -19.39 -20.55 6.07
C LYS A 284 -19.47 -20.40 7.59
N LEU A 285 -20.51 -20.93 8.22
CA LEU A 285 -20.65 -20.91 9.67
C LEU A 285 -19.67 -21.89 10.33
N ASP A 286 -19.51 -23.08 9.75
CA ASP A 286 -18.50 -24.04 10.19
C ASP A 286 -17.08 -23.48 9.97
N SER A 287 -16.82 -22.78 8.86
CA SER A 287 -15.56 -22.07 8.65
C SER A 287 -15.27 -21.08 9.79
N PHE A 288 -16.25 -20.25 10.15
CA PHE A 288 -16.10 -19.31 11.26
C PHE A 288 -15.86 -20.01 12.60
N LYS A 289 -16.72 -20.96 12.95
CA LYS A 289 -16.62 -21.69 14.22
C LYS A 289 -15.29 -22.46 14.34
N SER A 290 -14.85 -23.09 13.26
CA SER A 290 -13.58 -23.83 13.23
C SER A 290 -12.36 -22.90 13.34
N ALA A 291 -12.38 -21.71 12.72
CA ALA A 291 -11.31 -20.73 12.92
C ALA A 291 -11.27 -20.22 14.35
N LEU A 292 -12.43 -19.93 14.93
CA LEU A 292 -12.55 -19.43 16.31
C LEU A 292 -12.07 -20.47 17.34
N SER A 293 -12.39 -21.74 17.14
CA SER A 293 -12.03 -22.81 18.07
C SER A 293 -10.53 -23.08 18.20
N CYS A 294 -9.70 -22.57 17.30
CA CYS A 294 -8.25 -22.71 17.39
C CYS A 294 -7.68 -21.98 18.64
N ASP A 295 -8.14 -20.75 18.88
CA ASP A 295 -7.76 -19.95 20.06
C ASP A 295 -8.84 -18.90 20.36
N PRO A 296 -9.94 -19.28 20.98
CA PRO A 296 -11.06 -18.36 21.25
C PRO A 296 -10.69 -17.26 22.26
N ILE A 297 -9.68 -17.47 23.10
CA ILE A 297 -9.22 -16.48 24.07
C ILE A 297 -8.48 -15.34 23.34
N SER A 298 -7.53 -15.68 22.48
CA SER A 298 -6.78 -14.66 21.71
C SER A 298 -7.65 -13.97 20.67
N ALA A 299 -8.71 -14.64 20.18
CA ALA A 299 -9.65 -14.07 19.22
C ALA A 299 -10.44 -12.88 19.79
N PHE A 300 -10.63 -12.81 21.11
CA PHE A 300 -11.27 -11.68 21.77
C PHE A 300 -10.46 -10.39 21.57
N GLY A 301 -11.13 -9.36 21.04
CA GLY A 301 -10.49 -8.09 20.66
C GLY A 301 -9.62 -8.17 19.40
N GLY A 302 -9.66 -9.27 18.68
CA GLY A 302 -8.96 -9.44 17.40
C GLY A 302 -9.75 -8.90 16.20
N ILE A 303 -9.21 -9.18 15.03
CA ILE A 303 -9.79 -8.85 13.72
C ILE A 303 -10.17 -10.13 13.00
N ILE A 304 -11.38 -10.18 12.46
CA ILE A 304 -11.82 -11.31 11.63
C ILE A 304 -11.96 -10.87 10.16
N SER A 305 -11.46 -11.70 9.25
CA SER A 305 -11.60 -11.53 7.80
C SER A 305 -12.20 -12.77 7.15
N CYS A 306 -13.35 -12.58 6.49
CA CYS A 306 -14.02 -13.61 5.71
C CYS A 306 -13.89 -13.30 4.22
N ASN A 307 -13.37 -14.25 3.41
CA ASN A 307 -13.28 -14.05 1.96
C ASN A 307 -14.58 -14.36 1.21
N PHE A 308 -15.70 -14.30 1.92
CA PHE A 308 -17.05 -14.48 1.42
C PHE A 308 -17.99 -13.38 1.93
N ARG A 309 -19.22 -13.35 1.40
CA ARG A 309 -20.29 -12.47 1.88
C ARG A 309 -20.87 -13.02 3.21
N ILE A 310 -20.94 -12.18 4.24
CA ILE A 310 -21.45 -12.53 5.56
C ILE A 310 -22.99 -12.51 5.55
N PRO A 311 -23.68 -13.66 5.75
CA PRO A 311 -25.12 -13.72 5.90
C PRO A 311 -25.55 -13.45 7.35
N LYS A 312 -26.88 -13.24 7.55
CA LYS A 312 -27.52 -13.00 8.86
C LYS A 312 -27.09 -14.00 9.94
N LYS A 313 -27.08 -15.31 9.62
CA LYS A 313 -26.72 -16.39 10.55
C LYS A 313 -25.32 -16.22 11.14
N ILE A 314 -24.35 -15.85 10.34
CA ILE A 314 -22.97 -15.61 10.79
C ILE A 314 -22.87 -14.31 11.58
N ALA A 315 -23.57 -13.26 11.15
CA ALA A 315 -23.59 -11.99 11.88
C ALA A 315 -24.11 -12.12 13.31
N LEU A 316 -25.12 -12.98 13.54
CA LEU A 316 -25.60 -13.29 14.88
C LEU A 316 -24.53 -13.93 15.76
N GLU A 317 -23.76 -14.87 15.24
CA GLU A 317 -22.66 -15.49 15.99
C GLU A 317 -21.49 -14.54 16.22
N LEU A 318 -21.10 -13.74 15.20
CA LEU A 318 -20.07 -12.71 15.33
C LEU A 318 -20.45 -11.65 16.37
N ASN A 319 -21.72 -11.34 16.47
CA ASN A 319 -22.20 -10.34 17.43
C ASN A 319 -22.09 -10.78 18.90
N LYS A 320 -21.97 -12.08 19.17
CA LYS A 320 -21.77 -12.63 20.53
C LYS A 320 -20.35 -12.40 21.06
N ILE A 321 -19.39 -12.11 20.17
CA ILE A 321 -17.97 -11.98 20.49
C ILE A 321 -17.52 -10.53 20.29
N PHE A 322 -16.58 -10.07 21.10
CA PHE A 322 -15.95 -8.78 20.89
C PHE A 322 -14.84 -8.91 19.85
N PHE A 323 -15.08 -8.40 18.63
CA PHE A 323 -14.07 -8.12 17.63
C PHE A 323 -13.91 -6.61 17.47
N GLU A 324 -12.69 -6.14 17.27
CA GLU A 324 -12.44 -4.73 16.94
C GLU A 324 -12.82 -4.39 15.51
N VAL A 325 -12.55 -5.31 14.57
CA VAL A 325 -12.83 -5.14 13.14
C VAL A 325 -13.39 -6.42 12.55
N ILE A 326 -14.44 -6.30 11.75
CA ILE A 326 -14.97 -7.37 10.91
C ILE A 326 -14.79 -6.98 9.44
N ILE A 327 -14.12 -7.85 8.69
CA ILE A 327 -13.82 -7.66 7.27
C ILE A 327 -14.52 -8.75 6.47
N ALA A 328 -15.18 -8.40 5.39
CA ALA A 328 -15.74 -9.37 4.46
C ALA A 328 -15.75 -8.86 3.02
N ASN A 329 -15.86 -9.78 2.06
CA ASN A 329 -16.06 -9.38 0.67
C ASN A 329 -17.36 -8.60 0.50
N ASP A 330 -18.41 -8.96 1.27
CA ASP A 330 -19.68 -8.24 1.29
C ASP A 330 -20.49 -8.66 2.53
N PHE A 331 -21.65 -8.04 2.73
CA PHE A 331 -22.57 -8.31 3.83
C PHE A 331 -24.02 -8.30 3.35
N ASP A 332 -24.86 -9.18 3.87
CA ASP A 332 -26.31 -9.10 3.70
C ASP A 332 -26.86 -7.90 4.46
N LYS A 333 -28.00 -7.34 4.00
CA LYS A 333 -28.64 -6.18 4.66
C LYS A 333 -28.94 -6.45 6.14
N ASP A 334 -29.51 -7.61 6.45
CA ASP A 334 -29.79 -8.04 7.83
C ASP A 334 -28.53 -8.25 8.66
N ALA A 335 -27.48 -8.79 8.06
CA ALA A 335 -26.17 -8.95 8.70
C ALA A 335 -25.60 -7.59 9.12
N LEU A 336 -25.65 -6.60 8.23
CA LEU A 336 -25.22 -5.23 8.54
C LEU A 336 -26.04 -4.60 9.66
N LYS A 337 -27.36 -4.79 9.67
CA LYS A 337 -28.24 -4.27 10.74
C LYS A 337 -27.83 -4.82 12.10
N ILE A 338 -27.55 -6.13 12.18
CA ILE A 338 -27.09 -6.79 13.40
C ILE A 338 -25.73 -6.25 13.85
N LEU A 339 -24.75 -6.24 12.96
CA LEU A 339 -23.39 -5.83 13.31
C LEU A 339 -23.28 -4.35 13.67
N LYS A 340 -24.06 -3.48 13.02
CA LYS A 340 -24.11 -2.03 13.31
C LYS A 340 -24.74 -1.71 14.66
N SER A 341 -25.41 -2.65 15.34
CA SER A 341 -25.88 -2.44 16.71
C SER A 341 -24.73 -2.15 17.70
N LYS A 342 -23.52 -2.65 17.39
CA LYS A 342 -22.31 -2.33 18.14
C LYS A 342 -21.68 -1.02 17.61
N LYS A 343 -21.99 0.11 18.22
CA LYS A 343 -21.58 1.46 17.81
C LYS A 343 -20.08 1.62 17.46
N ASN A 344 -19.22 0.92 18.18
CA ASN A 344 -17.76 1.05 18.06
C ASN A 344 -17.13 0.02 17.10
N LEU A 345 -17.87 -1.00 16.68
CA LEU A 345 -17.39 -2.07 15.81
C LEU A 345 -17.05 -1.51 14.42
N ARG A 346 -15.83 -1.72 13.98
CA ARG A 346 -15.41 -1.32 12.62
C ARG A 346 -15.78 -2.41 11.64
N ILE A 347 -16.52 -2.03 10.60
CA ILE A 347 -16.95 -2.95 9.54
C ILE A 347 -16.32 -2.51 8.22
N ILE A 348 -15.61 -3.44 7.56
CA ILE A 348 -14.88 -3.16 6.33
C ILE A 348 -15.38 -4.07 5.21
N ASN A 349 -15.75 -3.45 4.10
CA ASN A 349 -16.00 -4.15 2.83
C ASN A 349 -14.69 -4.23 2.04
N SER A 350 -14.25 -5.44 1.74
CA SER A 350 -12.99 -5.73 1.01
C SER A 350 -13.23 -6.29 -0.40
N LYS A 351 -14.43 -6.09 -0.99
CA LYS A 351 -14.77 -6.62 -2.32
C LYS A 351 -13.75 -6.23 -3.39
N ASN A 352 -13.31 -4.98 -3.35
CA ASN A 352 -12.37 -4.42 -4.34
C ASN A 352 -10.90 -4.56 -3.94
N PHE A 353 -10.61 -5.14 -2.78
CA PHE A 353 -9.23 -5.38 -2.35
C PHE A 353 -8.64 -6.57 -3.10
N THR A 354 -7.48 -6.35 -3.70
CA THR A 354 -6.69 -7.37 -4.38
C THR A 354 -5.29 -7.40 -3.81
N LEU A 355 -4.71 -8.59 -3.70
CA LEU A 355 -3.29 -8.73 -3.41
C LEU A 355 -2.51 -8.27 -4.65
N ASN A 356 -1.67 -7.26 -4.48
CA ASN A 356 -0.76 -6.80 -5.52
C ASN A 356 0.63 -7.38 -5.24
N GLU A 357 1.45 -7.40 -6.28
CA GLU A 357 2.88 -7.65 -6.08
C GLU A 357 3.50 -6.48 -5.33
N THR A 358 4.01 -6.77 -4.15
CA THR A 358 4.65 -5.78 -3.29
C THR A 358 6.01 -6.29 -2.84
N PHE A 359 6.87 -5.36 -2.46
CA PHE A 359 8.08 -5.65 -1.72
C PHE A 359 7.82 -5.33 -0.24
N LYS A 360 8.22 -6.24 0.64
CA LYS A 360 8.30 -5.96 2.06
C LYS A 360 9.53 -5.11 2.32
N SER A 361 9.38 -4.03 3.06
CA SER A 361 10.48 -3.17 3.49
C SER A 361 10.48 -3.03 5.00
N ILE A 362 11.68 -3.05 5.58
CA ILE A 362 11.91 -2.81 7.02
C ILE A 362 12.97 -1.72 7.08
N ALA A 363 12.64 -0.60 7.74
CA ALA A 363 13.57 0.48 7.99
C ALA A 363 14.33 0.21 9.29
N ASN A 364 15.66 0.28 9.23
CA ASN A 364 16.56 0.12 10.37
C ASN A 364 17.57 1.26 10.33
N ASN A 365 17.45 2.20 11.22
CA ASN A 365 18.33 3.36 11.27
C ASN A 365 18.47 4.05 9.89
N ASP A 366 19.66 4.00 9.28
CA ASP A 366 19.98 4.56 7.96
C ASP A 366 19.83 3.53 6.81
N ALA A 367 19.55 2.27 7.12
CA ALA A 367 19.37 1.19 6.14
C ALA A 367 17.91 0.79 5.95
N MET A 368 17.60 0.28 4.78
CA MET A 368 16.29 -0.30 4.46
C MET A 368 16.48 -1.69 3.85
N LEU A 369 15.97 -2.69 4.54
CA LEU A 369 15.90 -4.05 4.01
C LEU A 369 14.68 -4.20 3.11
N ILE A 370 14.89 -4.67 1.88
CA ILE A 370 13.83 -4.85 0.90
C ILE A 370 13.90 -6.28 0.35
N GLN A 371 12.79 -6.98 0.38
CA GLN A 371 12.66 -8.33 -0.20
C GLN A 371 11.33 -8.49 -0.94
N SER A 372 11.27 -9.45 -1.88
CA SER A 372 9.99 -9.90 -2.44
C SER A 372 9.17 -10.59 -1.36
N GLU A 373 7.86 -10.57 -1.48
CA GLU A 373 6.97 -11.32 -0.60
C GLU A 373 7.04 -12.82 -0.90
N ASP A 374 6.89 -13.63 0.14
CA ASP A 374 6.69 -15.07 0.04
C ASP A 374 5.25 -15.36 -0.44
N LYS A 375 5.09 -15.66 -1.73
CA LYS A 375 3.78 -15.82 -2.40
C LYS A 375 3.50 -17.23 -2.85
N ASP A 376 4.49 -18.11 -2.83
CA ASP A 376 4.38 -19.42 -3.40
C ASP A 376 3.31 -20.23 -2.65
N TYR A 377 2.30 -20.69 -3.39
CA TYR A 377 1.29 -21.58 -2.86
C TYR A 377 1.70 -23.01 -3.15
N PHE A 378 1.89 -23.78 -2.09
CA PHE A 378 2.38 -25.16 -2.15
C PHE A 378 1.23 -26.11 -2.43
N THR A 379 1.52 -27.07 -3.30
CA THR A 379 0.64 -28.15 -3.75
C THR A 379 1.28 -29.52 -3.50
N LYS A 380 0.58 -30.59 -3.77
CA LYS A 380 1.14 -31.96 -3.62
C LYS A 380 2.52 -32.15 -4.29
N LYS A 381 2.78 -31.47 -5.42
CA LYS A 381 4.02 -31.60 -6.18
C LYS A 381 5.26 -31.07 -5.46
N ASP A 382 5.05 -30.20 -4.48
CA ASP A 382 6.13 -29.48 -3.78
C ASP A 382 6.65 -30.27 -2.59
N PHE A 383 6.07 -31.43 -2.29
CA PHE A 383 6.41 -32.25 -1.14
C PHE A 383 6.94 -33.63 -1.56
N LYS A 384 8.01 -34.06 -0.87
CA LYS A 384 8.55 -35.43 -0.96
C LYS A 384 8.18 -36.21 0.30
N ILE A 385 7.52 -37.36 0.14
CA ILE A 385 7.30 -38.28 1.25
C ILE A 385 8.62 -38.99 1.52
N VAL A 386 9.12 -38.90 2.76
CA VAL A 386 10.43 -39.44 3.17
C VAL A 386 10.31 -40.55 4.21
N SER A 387 9.16 -40.69 4.86
CA SER A 387 8.83 -41.82 5.74
C SER A 387 8.36 -43.06 4.96
N LYS A 388 8.44 -44.27 5.60
CA LYS A 388 7.87 -45.51 5.05
C LYS A 388 6.34 -45.41 4.92
N LYS A 389 5.68 -44.87 5.95
CA LYS A 389 4.24 -44.66 5.95
C LYS A 389 3.85 -43.50 5.05
N LYS A 390 2.77 -43.62 4.28
CA LYS A 390 2.30 -42.61 3.33
C LYS A 390 1.01 -41.97 3.85
N PRO A 391 0.77 -40.68 3.59
CA PRO A 391 -0.47 -40.00 3.98
C PRO A 391 -1.65 -40.52 3.14
N ASN A 392 -2.80 -40.62 3.76
CA ASN A 392 -4.07 -40.73 3.04
C ASN A 392 -4.40 -39.34 2.41
N LYS A 393 -5.44 -39.29 1.56
CA LYS A 393 -5.86 -38.07 0.87
C LYS A 393 -6.16 -36.92 1.83
N LYS A 394 -6.87 -37.20 2.91
CA LYS A 394 -7.27 -36.19 3.91
C LYS A 394 -6.10 -35.65 4.69
N GLN A 395 -5.17 -36.52 5.11
CA GLN A 395 -3.93 -36.12 5.78
C GLN A 395 -3.08 -35.24 4.86
N LEU A 396 -2.94 -35.61 3.57
CA LEU A 396 -2.19 -34.83 2.60
C LEU A 396 -2.79 -33.42 2.40
N GLU A 397 -4.11 -33.32 2.26
CA GLU A 397 -4.80 -32.04 2.15
C GLU A 397 -4.59 -31.15 3.40
N ASN A 398 -4.64 -31.75 4.59
CA ASN A 398 -4.37 -31.04 5.84
C ASN A 398 -2.92 -30.60 5.98
N LEU A 399 -1.94 -31.42 5.56
CA LEU A 399 -0.52 -31.05 5.54
C LEU A 399 -0.24 -29.88 4.60
N ILE A 400 -0.81 -29.91 3.39
CA ILE A 400 -0.71 -28.81 2.43
C ILE A 400 -1.33 -27.53 3.01
N PHE A 401 -2.51 -27.63 3.63
CA PHE A 401 -3.14 -26.50 4.31
C PHE A 401 -2.25 -25.93 5.42
N ALA A 402 -1.79 -26.78 6.33
CA ALA A 402 -0.99 -26.37 7.48
C ALA A 402 0.33 -25.70 7.04
N PHE A 403 1.00 -26.24 6.02
CA PHE A 403 2.25 -25.70 5.52
C PHE A 403 2.04 -24.33 4.83
N ASN A 404 0.98 -24.18 4.02
CA ASN A 404 0.63 -22.89 3.45
C ASN A 404 0.23 -21.85 4.50
N VAL A 405 -0.27 -22.27 5.67
CA VAL A 405 -0.56 -21.37 6.81
C VAL A 405 0.72 -20.92 7.50
N CYS A 406 1.78 -21.77 7.60
CA CYS A 406 3.03 -21.44 8.28
C CYS A 406 3.66 -20.15 7.77
N ARG A 407 3.59 -19.85 6.47
CA ARG A 407 4.15 -18.62 5.89
C ARG A 407 3.56 -17.32 6.44
N TYR A 408 2.40 -17.39 7.11
CA TYR A 408 1.74 -16.22 7.73
C TYR A 408 1.97 -16.12 9.23
N VAL A 409 2.58 -17.14 9.84
CA VAL A 409 2.87 -17.20 11.26
C VAL A 409 4.29 -16.69 11.52
N LYS A 410 4.49 -15.85 12.53
CA LYS A 410 5.84 -15.40 12.89
C LYS A 410 6.70 -16.55 13.37
N SER A 411 7.94 -16.59 12.88
CA SER A 411 8.93 -17.63 13.19
C SER A 411 9.43 -17.57 14.64
N ASN A 412 9.78 -18.72 15.26
CA ASN A 412 9.57 -20.06 14.74
C ASN A 412 8.07 -20.41 14.75
N ALA A 413 7.59 -21.02 13.67
CA ALA A 413 6.17 -21.31 13.50
C ALA A 413 5.90 -22.83 13.47
N ILE A 414 4.93 -23.26 14.29
CA ILE A 414 4.34 -24.61 14.25
C ILE A 414 2.83 -24.46 14.11
N VAL A 415 2.28 -25.12 13.12
CA VAL A 415 0.82 -25.12 12.86
C VAL A 415 0.30 -26.56 12.94
N ILE A 416 -0.55 -26.83 13.92
CA ILE A 416 -1.30 -28.08 14.03
C ILE A 416 -2.65 -27.87 13.35
N ALA A 417 -3.03 -28.79 12.47
CA ALA A 417 -4.25 -28.71 11.69
C ALA A 417 -4.97 -30.05 11.57
N GLY A 418 -6.27 -29.95 11.31
CA GLY A 418 -7.15 -31.07 10.98
C GLY A 418 -8.39 -30.54 10.28
N ASN A 419 -8.92 -31.31 9.34
CA ASN A 419 -10.13 -30.98 8.59
C ASN A 419 -10.08 -29.55 7.98
N LYS A 420 -8.92 -29.16 7.39
CA LYS A 420 -8.64 -27.84 6.79
C LYS A 420 -8.88 -26.65 7.72
N SER A 421 -8.60 -26.84 9.00
CA SER A 421 -8.67 -25.80 10.03
C SER A 421 -7.46 -25.92 10.94
N THR A 422 -6.95 -24.79 11.41
CA THR A 422 -5.92 -24.77 12.45
C THR A 422 -6.54 -25.19 13.80
N LEU A 423 -5.80 -25.95 14.56
CA LEU A 423 -6.19 -26.46 15.88
C LEU A 423 -5.26 -25.96 16.98
N GLY A 424 -4.06 -25.56 16.62
CA GLY A 424 -3.09 -24.95 17.51
C GLY A 424 -1.98 -24.30 16.71
N ILE A 425 -1.60 -23.09 17.10
CA ILE A 425 -0.53 -22.32 16.46
C ILE A 425 0.46 -21.90 17.54
N GLY A 426 1.73 -22.28 17.37
CA GLY A 426 2.87 -21.75 18.09
C GLY A 426 3.61 -20.78 17.19
N SER A 427 3.85 -19.55 17.65
CA SER A 427 4.41 -18.47 16.82
C SER A 427 5.38 -17.57 17.60
N GLY A 428 6.37 -17.03 16.91
CA GLY A 428 7.22 -15.97 17.41
C GLY A 428 8.15 -16.38 18.53
N GLN A 429 8.46 -17.68 18.65
CA GLN A 429 9.35 -18.19 19.70
C GLN A 429 10.78 -18.34 19.20
N PRO A 430 11.80 -17.92 20.00
CA PRO A 430 13.21 -18.20 19.67
C PRO A 430 13.49 -19.71 19.54
N SER A 431 12.85 -20.54 20.37
CA SER A 431 12.97 -22.00 20.31
C SER A 431 11.80 -22.61 19.54
N ARG A 432 12.10 -23.52 18.59
CA ARG A 432 11.09 -24.29 17.85
C ARG A 432 10.36 -25.26 18.77
N LEU A 433 11.05 -25.79 19.79
CA LEU A 433 10.44 -26.66 20.81
C LEU A 433 9.35 -25.91 21.59
N ASP A 434 9.58 -24.65 21.93
CA ASP A 434 8.56 -23.82 22.62
C ASP A 434 7.35 -23.58 21.73
N SER A 435 7.56 -23.34 20.43
CA SER A 435 6.46 -23.25 19.47
C SER A 435 5.66 -24.56 19.37
N CYS A 436 6.33 -25.73 19.42
CA CYS A 436 5.64 -27.02 19.51
C CYS A 436 4.77 -27.09 20.77
N ASN A 437 5.33 -26.78 21.92
CA ASN A 437 4.62 -26.82 23.21
C ASN A 437 3.40 -25.89 23.21
N ILE A 438 3.54 -24.68 22.70
CA ILE A 438 2.43 -23.71 22.60
C ILE A 438 1.34 -24.24 21.66
N ALA A 439 1.69 -24.74 20.48
CA ALA A 439 0.73 -25.29 19.52
C ALA A 439 -0.04 -26.49 20.11
N ILE A 440 0.68 -27.40 20.77
CA ILE A 440 0.11 -28.60 21.43
C ILE A 440 -0.83 -28.20 22.58
N ASN A 441 -0.40 -27.26 23.43
CA ASN A 441 -1.22 -26.81 24.56
C ASN A 441 -2.52 -26.16 24.09
N LYS A 442 -2.48 -25.31 23.06
CA LYS A 442 -3.67 -24.71 22.46
C LYS A 442 -4.59 -25.78 21.87
N MET A 443 -4.06 -26.70 21.09
CA MET A 443 -4.82 -27.83 20.54
C MET A 443 -5.50 -28.66 21.63
N LYS A 444 -4.76 -29.06 22.67
CA LYS A 444 -5.33 -29.83 23.79
C LYS A 444 -6.41 -29.07 24.55
N LYS A 445 -6.26 -27.77 24.71
CA LYS A 445 -7.19 -26.92 25.47
C LYS A 445 -8.51 -26.66 24.74
N PHE A 446 -8.44 -26.46 23.41
CA PHE A 446 -9.58 -25.92 22.66
C PHE A 446 -10.15 -26.87 21.60
N SER A 447 -9.45 -27.97 21.27
CA SER A 447 -9.90 -28.90 20.24
C SER A 447 -10.34 -30.24 20.84
N ASN A 448 -11.56 -30.64 20.51
CA ASN A 448 -12.11 -31.96 20.85
C ASN A 448 -11.85 -33.02 19.75
N ASN A 449 -11.32 -32.62 18.59
CA ASN A 449 -11.12 -33.50 17.45
C ASN A 449 -9.67 -34.04 17.46
N LYS A 450 -9.54 -35.34 17.72
CA LYS A 450 -8.24 -36.04 17.81
C LYS A 450 -7.94 -36.94 16.61
N LYS A 451 -8.70 -36.87 15.50
CA LYS A 451 -8.47 -37.74 14.33
C LYS A 451 -7.74 -37.00 13.22
N ASP A 452 -6.82 -37.72 12.53
CA ASP A 452 -6.07 -37.21 11.37
C ASP A 452 -5.35 -35.90 11.63
N LEU A 453 -4.78 -35.72 12.83
CA LEU A 453 -4.02 -34.53 13.21
C LEU A 453 -2.71 -34.49 12.45
N VAL A 454 -2.41 -33.32 11.89
CA VAL A 454 -1.16 -33.07 11.19
C VAL A 454 -0.47 -31.83 11.75
N ALA A 455 0.85 -31.74 11.56
CA ALA A 455 1.61 -30.54 11.90
C ALA A 455 2.48 -30.09 10.73
N ALA A 456 2.69 -28.79 10.64
CA ALA A 456 3.63 -28.16 9.74
C ALA A 456 4.58 -27.25 10.51
N SER A 457 5.84 -27.22 10.06
CA SER A 457 6.87 -26.33 10.56
C SER A 457 7.38 -25.41 9.46
N ASP A 458 7.61 -24.14 9.76
CA ASP A 458 8.13 -23.14 8.82
C ASP A 458 9.57 -23.39 8.36
N ALA A 459 10.34 -24.15 9.13
CA ALA A 459 11.68 -24.61 8.80
C ALA A 459 11.93 -26.03 9.35
N PHE A 460 13.10 -26.62 9.05
CA PHE A 460 13.47 -27.94 9.54
C PHE A 460 13.61 -27.98 11.07
N PHE A 461 13.36 -29.14 11.65
CA PHE A 461 13.69 -29.39 13.04
C PHE A 461 15.19 -29.63 13.19
N PRO A 462 15.89 -28.89 14.07
CA PRO A 462 17.30 -29.12 14.31
C PRO A 462 17.61 -30.40 15.10
N PHE A 463 16.64 -30.87 15.88
CA PHE A 463 16.68 -32.06 16.73
C PHE A 463 15.38 -32.82 16.67
N VAL A 464 15.37 -34.06 17.14
CA VAL A 464 14.19 -34.95 17.16
C VAL A 464 13.16 -34.50 18.20
N ASP A 465 13.56 -33.78 19.24
CA ASP A 465 12.76 -33.38 20.41
C ASP A 465 11.43 -32.72 20.05
N GLY A 466 11.44 -31.77 19.08
CA GLY A 466 10.22 -31.11 18.64
C GLY A 466 9.24 -32.04 17.95
N ILE A 467 9.73 -32.96 17.10
CA ILE A 467 8.89 -33.97 16.44
C ILE A 467 8.38 -34.98 17.47
N GLU A 468 9.22 -35.39 18.40
CA GLU A 468 8.82 -36.29 19.48
C GLU A 468 7.63 -35.73 20.29
N LYS A 469 7.69 -34.46 20.68
CA LYS A 469 6.56 -33.78 21.37
C LYS A 469 5.28 -33.79 20.54
N LEU A 470 5.38 -33.54 19.24
CA LEU A 470 4.23 -33.56 18.34
C LEU A 470 3.63 -34.99 18.25
N VAL A 471 4.46 -36.00 18.09
CA VAL A 471 4.03 -37.42 18.03
C VAL A 471 3.38 -37.86 19.34
N GLN A 472 3.99 -37.53 20.50
CA GLN A 472 3.43 -37.79 21.83
C GLN A 472 2.07 -37.10 22.05
N ALA A 473 1.85 -35.98 21.38
CA ALA A 473 0.55 -35.28 21.39
C ALA A 473 -0.50 -35.86 20.43
N GLY A 474 -0.17 -36.94 19.70
CA GLY A 474 -1.08 -37.63 18.78
C GLY A 474 -1.05 -37.13 17.35
N ILE A 475 -0.03 -36.38 16.94
CA ILE A 475 0.15 -35.95 15.56
C ILE A 475 0.64 -37.13 14.74
N SER A 476 -0.11 -37.51 13.71
CA SER A 476 0.17 -38.68 12.87
C SER A 476 0.98 -38.36 11.60
N ALA A 477 1.04 -37.10 11.20
CA ALA A 477 1.71 -36.69 9.98
C ALA A 477 2.32 -35.28 10.13
N ILE A 478 3.55 -35.11 9.67
CA ILE A 478 4.33 -33.87 9.82
C ILE A 478 4.92 -33.48 8.48
N VAL A 479 4.94 -32.18 8.19
CA VAL A 479 5.68 -31.59 7.07
C VAL A 479 6.63 -30.53 7.56
N GLN A 480 7.87 -30.58 7.07
CA GLN A 480 8.93 -29.61 7.32
C GLN A 480 9.78 -29.38 6.07
N PRO A 481 10.52 -28.30 5.97
CA PRO A 481 11.59 -28.15 5.00
C PRO A 481 12.73 -29.17 5.25
N SER A 482 13.40 -29.58 4.18
CA SER A 482 14.64 -30.37 4.25
C SER A 482 15.88 -29.48 4.40
N GLY A 483 17.03 -30.07 4.68
CA GLY A 483 18.33 -29.38 4.69
C GLY A 483 19.02 -29.35 6.07
N SER A 484 18.49 -30.05 7.06
CA SER A 484 19.19 -30.29 8.32
C SER A 484 20.25 -31.38 8.16
N ILE A 485 21.39 -31.21 8.82
CA ILE A 485 22.42 -32.29 8.96
C ILE A 485 21.77 -33.53 9.58
N ARG A 486 20.74 -33.34 10.40
CA ARG A 486 20.03 -34.41 11.13
C ARG A 486 18.78 -34.94 10.40
N ASP A 487 18.57 -34.63 9.15
CA ASP A 487 17.41 -35.13 8.40
C ASP A 487 17.29 -36.67 8.44
N LYS A 488 18.44 -37.38 8.41
CA LYS A 488 18.49 -38.86 8.52
C LYS A 488 17.97 -39.35 9.88
N GLU A 489 18.31 -38.68 10.98
CA GLU A 489 17.85 -39.01 12.34
C GLU A 489 16.33 -38.80 12.46
N ILE A 490 15.84 -37.70 11.90
CA ILE A 490 14.44 -37.37 11.90
C ILE A 490 13.62 -38.37 11.09
N ILE A 491 14.10 -38.81 9.92
CA ILE A 491 13.46 -39.84 9.10
C ILE A 491 13.47 -41.18 9.86
N LYS A 492 14.58 -41.54 10.51
CA LYS A 492 14.68 -42.77 11.33
C LYS A 492 13.63 -42.74 12.45
N PHE A 493 13.53 -41.65 13.20
CA PHE A 493 12.55 -41.48 14.27
C PHE A 493 11.10 -41.57 13.74
N ALA A 494 10.81 -40.90 12.64
CA ALA A 494 9.47 -40.96 12.03
C ALA A 494 9.08 -42.40 11.63
N ASN A 495 10.05 -43.17 11.11
CA ASN A 495 9.81 -44.58 10.77
C ASN A 495 9.66 -45.49 11.99
N GLN A 496 10.35 -45.20 13.09
CA GLN A 496 10.24 -45.95 14.36
C GLN A 496 8.90 -45.70 15.06
N THR A 497 8.36 -44.50 14.93
CA THR A 497 7.08 -44.09 15.54
C THR A 497 5.88 -44.23 14.62
N ASP A 498 6.04 -44.83 13.45
CA ASP A 498 4.99 -44.97 12.42
C ASP A 498 4.35 -43.61 12.02
N THR A 499 5.16 -42.55 12.09
CA THR A 499 4.76 -41.17 11.76
C THR A 499 5.02 -40.86 10.29
N ILE A 500 4.05 -40.25 9.62
CA ILE A 500 4.18 -39.80 8.24
C ILE A 500 5.02 -38.51 8.22
N LEU A 501 6.09 -38.49 7.42
CA LEU A 501 6.95 -37.34 7.27
C LEU A 501 7.10 -36.92 5.82
N LEU A 502 6.84 -35.63 5.56
CA LEU A 502 7.03 -35.00 4.28
C LEU A 502 8.09 -33.90 4.38
N PHE A 503 8.89 -33.77 3.33
CA PHE A 503 9.85 -32.68 3.17
C PHE A 503 9.43 -31.74 2.05
N SER A 504 9.57 -30.41 2.28
CA SER A 504 9.58 -29.40 1.25
C SER A 504 11.01 -28.93 0.97
N LYS A 505 11.26 -28.33 -0.18
CA LYS A 505 12.54 -27.67 -0.52
C LYS A 505 12.61 -26.24 -0.02
N THR A 506 11.49 -25.66 0.38
CA THR A 506 11.35 -24.24 0.72
C THR A 506 10.97 -24.08 2.19
N ARG A 507 11.53 -23.09 2.86
CA ARG A 507 11.16 -22.64 4.21
C ARG A 507 10.34 -21.35 4.16
N HIS A 508 9.61 -21.05 5.22
CA HIS A 508 8.71 -19.90 5.32
C HIS A 508 9.04 -19.00 6.52
N PHE A 509 10.25 -18.52 6.63
CA PHE A 509 10.58 -17.58 7.72
C PHE A 509 9.85 -16.26 7.57
N ARG A 510 9.25 -15.80 8.67
CA ARG A 510 8.57 -14.52 8.79
C ARG A 510 8.93 -13.85 10.12
N HIS A 511 9.55 -12.71 10.05
CA HIS A 511 9.95 -11.89 11.21
C HIS A 511 9.13 -10.62 11.28
#